data_a35250ff138cc2a445bbb7cf4c6d6e9e
#
_entry.id   a35250ff138cc2a445bbb7cf4c6d6e9e
#
_cell.length_a   1.000
_cell.length_b   1.000
_cell.length_c   1.000
_cell.angle_alpha   90.00
_cell.angle_beta   90.00
_cell.angle_gamma   90.00
#
_symmetry.space_group_name_H-M   'P 1'
#
loop_
_entity.id
_entity.type
_entity.pdbx_description
1 polymer ?
#
loop_
_entity_poly.entity_id
_entity_poly.type
_entity_poly.pdbx_seq_one_letter_code
_entity_poly.pdbx_strand_id
1 'polypeptide(L)'
;FHPATLSVFQRKWQALSQYQQTRGTLAMLAQWISWAYRTGFTEARREPVITLGSAPLDVPEFRSVVLGQLGESRLVAAIDSDISGAQSHARALDADTKGALRNIHRRVATTILFESSGGQIDKVAHLPELRFALGEPCLRAGTHRQAEVDTTSVDNAAFALEDKSYFIRRVGSDGFKISHQPTMKKVVNDRRASLDEDTEIKPAMRTLVQKEFGRGASIPIVPFPADGSSVQDTPRLTLVLVDPDSEWTPACAAAAAGRGSAVPAGRQGTLREQIAEWTRQRGKSPRLYPGSLVWCLKKPGRDLRDKVELWLAWKRVAKEIAEGTLGGDFDRADRADIQSKVSDAEEAAKDEVWGGYRFVVIADSHEPDLPAPQSEATRQAGGLKTIDLGAGHSSGGETLCGRVITALKTGPRRFRNPARGRWRVFGRVSSTDR
;
A
#
# COMPACT_ATOMS: atom_id res chain seq x y z
N PHE A 1 2.83 -15.49 -41.52
CA PHE A 1 2.68 -14.33 -40.60
C PHE A 1 1.30 -13.72 -40.74
N HIS A 2 0.73 -13.26 -39.61
CA HIS A 2 -0.46 -12.44 -39.61
C HIS A 2 -0.18 -11.09 -40.30
N PRO A 3 -1.14 -10.52 -41.09
CA PRO A 3 -0.89 -9.24 -41.76
C PRO A 3 -0.45 -8.10 -40.84
N ALA A 4 -0.97 -8.04 -39.65
CA ALA A 4 -0.55 -7.05 -38.63
C ALA A 4 0.96 -7.14 -38.29
N THR A 5 1.51 -8.38 -38.24
CA THR A 5 2.92 -8.62 -37.96
C THR A 5 3.85 -7.99 -38.99
N LEU A 6 3.44 -8.04 -40.28
CA LEU A 6 4.23 -7.42 -41.34
C LEU A 6 3.99 -5.92 -41.45
N SER A 7 2.73 -5.49 -41.24
CA SER A 7 2.37 -4.07 -41.38
C SER A 7 2.96 -3.19 -40.31
N VAL A 8 3.22 -3.68 -39.08
CA VAL A 8 3.82 -2.90 -38.00
C VAL A 8 5.21 -2.40 -38.39
N PHE A 9 5.99 -3.20 -39.11
CA PHE A 9 7.32 -2.80 -39.56
C PHE A 9 7.26 -1.64 -40.55
N GLN A 10 6.25 -1.63 -41.41
CA GLN A 10 6.01 -0.57 -42.38
C GLN A 10 5.40 0.69 -41.75
N ARG A 11 4.37 0.52 -40.93
CA ARG A 11 3.63 1.64 -40.32
C ARG A 11 4.40 2.34 -39.19
N LYS A 12 5.05 1.56 -38.36
CA LYS A 12 5.63 2.06 -37.09
C LYS A 12 7.17 2.09 -37.12
N TRP A 13 7.83 1.02 -37.58
CA TRP A 13 9.29 0.88 -37.42
C TRP A 13 10.11 1.49 -38.53
N GLN A 14 9.55 1.64 -39.73
CA GLN A 14 10.25 2.25 -40.85
C GLN A 14 10.78 3.68 -40.56
N ALA A 15 10.13 4.39 -39.66
CA ALA A 15 10.52 5.73 -39.22
C ALA A 15 11.70 5.76 -38.21
N LEU A 16 12.12 4.60 -37.68
CA LEU A 16 13.23 4.51 -36.72
C LEU A 16 14.56 4.58 -37.43
N SER A 17 15.46 5.43 -36.94
CA SER A 17 16.81 5.64 -37.55
C SER A 17 17.68 4.38 -37.49
N GLN A 18 17.48 3.52 -36.52
CA GLN A 18 18.26 2.28 -36.34
C GLN A 18 17.65 1.07 -37.09
N TYR A 19 16.43 1.22 -37.60
CA TYR A 19 15.71 0.11 -38.21
C TYR A 19 16.29 -0.28 -39.58
N GLN A 20 16.77 -1.53 -39.68
CA GLN A 20 17.28 -2.09 -40.92
C GLN A 20 16.14 -2.84 -41.65
N GLN A 21 15.54 -2.18 -42.64
CA GLN A 21 14.33 -2.64 -43.32
C GLN A 21 14.45 -4.02 -43.97
N THR A 22 15.58 -4.36 -44.55
CA THR A 22 15.77 -5.63 -45.24
C THR A 22 16.51 -6.64 -44.39
N ARG A 23 17.79 -6.44 -44.15
CA ARG A 23 18.65 -7.44 -43.51
C ARG A 23 18.23 -7.71 -42.06
N GLY A 24 17.97 -6.68 -41.28
CA GLY A 24 17.57 -6.83 -39.86
C GLY A 24 16.21 -7.46 -39.71
N THR A 25 15.24 -7.03 -40.52
CA THR A 25 13.87 -7.61 -40.49
C THR A 25 13.86 -9.06 -40.92
N LEU A 26 14.57 -9.41 -41.99
CA LEU A 26 14.66 -10.80 -42.44
C LEU A 26 15.31 -11.71 -41.41
N ALA A 27 16.39 -11.24 -40.76
CA ALA A 27 17.06 -11.99 -39.68
C ALA A 27 16.10 -12.23 -38.49
N MET A 28 15.37 -11.20 -38.09
CA MET A 28 14.38 -11.30 -37.01
C MET A 28 13.24 -12.27 -37.38
N LEU A 29 12.66 -12.13 -38.56
CA LEU A 29 11.59 -13.02 -39.05
C LEU A 29 12.05 -14.47 -39.18
N ALA A 30 13.28 -14.71 -39.63
CA ALA A 30 13.85 -16.04 -39.72
C ALA A 30 14.02 -16.70 -38.33
N GLN A 31 14.49 -15.96 -37.35
CA GLN A 31 14.58 -16.44 -35.96
C GLN A 31 13.16 -16.76 -35.41
N TRP A 32 12.20 -15.89 -35.68
CA TRP A 32 10.82 -16.07 -35.23
C TRP A 32 10.16 -17.30 -35.83
N ILE A 33 10.33 -17.50 -37.14
CA ILE A 33 9.85 -18.72 -37.81
C ILE A 33 10.52 -19.97 -37.21
N SER A 34 11.86 -19.93 -37.05
CA SER A 34 12.60 -21.06 -36.47
C SER A 34 12.11 -21.40 -35.06
N TRP A 35 11.86 -20.40 -34.26
CA TRP A 35 11.30 -20.59 -32.92
C TRP A 35 9.88 -21.16 -32.97
N ALA A 36 9.00 -20.55 -33.76
CA ALA A 36 7.61 -20.99 -33.90
C ALA A 36 7.50 -22.44 -34.39
N TYR A 37 8.38 -22.82 -35.31
CA TYR A 37 8.47 -24.20 -35.82
C TYR A 37 8.86 -25.20 -34.73
N ARG A 38 9.95 -24.87 -33.97
CA ARG A 38 10.44 -25.73 -32.87
C ARG A 38 9.40 -25.85 -31.76
N THR A 39 8.85 -24.75 -31.32
CA THR A 39 7.84 -24.73 -30.25
C THR A 39 6.55 -25.44 -30.69
N GLY A 40 6.06 -25.20 -31.89
CA GLY A 40 4.91 -25.89 -32.41
C GLY A 40 5.10 -27.41 -32.53
N PHE A 41 6.33 -27.86 -32.80
CA PHE A 41 6.67 -29.27 -32.86
C PHE A 41 6.80 -29.90 -31.47
N THR A 42 7.52 -29.24 -30.54
CA THR A 42 7.78 -29.77 -29.20
C THR A 42 6.56 -29.74 -28.29
N GLU A 43 5.75 -28.69 -28.38
CA GLU A 43 4.54 -28.53 -27.56
C GLU A 43 3.29 -29.14 -28.21
N ALA A 44 3.41 -29.75 -29.38
CA ALA A 44 2.28 -30.25 -30.23
C ALA A 44 1.20 -29.17 -30.47
N ARG A 45 1.59 -27.90 -30.38
CA ARG A 45 0.73 -26.73 -30.57
C ARG A 45 1.04 -26.08 -31.93
N ARG A 46 0.07 -26.05 -32.78
CA ARG A 46 0.17 -25.40 -34.08
C ARG A 46 -0.73 -24.18 -34.09
N GLU A 47 -0.13 -22.99 -34.03
CA GLU A 47 -0.86 -21.78 -34.32
C GLU A 47 -0.98 -21.60 -35.84
N PRO A 48 -2.15 -21.20 -36.33
CA PRO A 48 -2.38 -21.12 -37.78
C PRO A 48 -1.51 -20.02 -38.43
N VAL A 49 -1.19 -18.96 -37.69
CA VAL A 49 -0.36 -17.84 -38.14
C VAL A 49 0.52 -17.33 -37.02
N ILE A 50 1.64 -16.76 -37.38
CA ILE A 50 2.56 -16.07 -36.44
C ILE A 50 2.02 -14.66 -36.25
N THR A 51 1.47 -14.39 -35.07
CA THR A 51 0.93 -13.10 -34.65
C THR A 51 2.00 -12.26 -33.91
N LEU A 52 1.82 -10.95 -33.81
CA LEU A 52 2.71 -10.08 -33.00
C LEU A 52 2.86 -10.57 -31.55
N GLY A 53 1.75 -11.04 -30.97
CA GLY A 53 1.74 -11.56 -29.61
C GLY A 53 2.56 -12.83 -29.39
N SER A 54 2.92 -13.55 -30.47
CA SER A 54 3.72 -14.79 -30.39
C SER A 54 5.23 -14.55 -30.44
N ALA A 55 5.70 -13.30 -30.46
CA ALA A 55 7.13 -13.01 -30.50
C ALA A 55 7.87 -13.56 -29.26
N PRO A 56 8.95 -14.34 -29.46
CA PRO A 56 9.65 -15.03 -28.38
C PRO A 56 10.63 -14.10 -27.64
N LEU A 57 10.11 -13.09 -26.93
CA LEU A 57 10.91 -12.14 -26.17
C LEU A 57 11.63 -12.74 -24.96
N ASP A 58 11.27 -13.95 -24.57
CA ASP A 58 11.96 -14.78 -23.56
C ASP A 58 13.27 -15.41 -24.11
N VAL A 59 13.44 -15.46 -25.44
CA VAL A 59 14.67 -15.93 -26.07
C VAL A 59 15.66 -14.74 -26.17
N PRO A 60 16.81 -14.79 -25.47
CA PRO A 60 17.73 -13.64 -25.39
C PRO A 60 18.24 -13.17 -26.75
N GLU A 61 18.53 -14.10 -27.66
CA GLU A 61 19.03 -13.79 -29.00
C GLU A 61 17.99 -13.03 -29.82
N PHE A 62 16.73 -13.48 -29.79
CA PHE A 62 15.63 -12.81 -30.49
C PHE A 62 15.37 -11.43 -29.89
N ARG A 63 15.32 -11.34 -28.56
CA ARG A 63 15.12 -10.08 -27.85
C ARG A 63 16.21 -9.06 -28.18
N SER A 64 17.47 -9.48 -28.25
CA SER A 64 18.58 -8.61 -28.61
C SER A 64 18.44 -8.06 -30.02
N VAL A 65 17.97 -8.86 -30.98
CA VAL A 65 17.70 -8.40 -32.35
C VAL A 65 16.55 -7.39 -32.37
N VAL A 66 15.45 -7.66 -31.67
CA VAL A 66 14.30 -6.73 -31.57
C VAL A 66 14.76 -5.38 -30.98
N LEU A 67 15.46 -5.40 -29.87
CA LEU A 67 15.94 -4.18 -29.20
C LEU A 67 16.96 -3.42 -30.04
N GLY A 68 17.82 -4.14 -30.77
CA GLY A 68 18.75 -3.54 -31.73
C GLY A 68 18.03 -2.84 -32.90
N GLN A 69 16.95 -3.40 -33.41
CA GLN A 69 16.12 -2.77 -34.45
C GLN A 69 15.36 -1.54 -33.92
N LEU A 70 14.94 -1.56 -32.66
CA LEU A 70 14.27 -0.43 -32.01
C LEU A 70 15.24 0.68 -31.61
N GLY A 71 16.52 0.38 -31.43
CA GLY A 71 17.50 1.30 -30.86
C GLY A 71 17.28 1.62 -29.37
N GLU A 72 16.51 0.75 -28.66
CA GLU A 72 16.01 1.02 -27.31
C GLU A 72 16.43 -0.08 -26.31
N SER A 73 17.74 -0.20 -26.07
CA SER A 73 18.27 -1.20 -25.12
C SER A 73 17.70 -1.06 -23.69
N ARG A 74 17.23 0.14 -23.32
CA ARG A 74 16.62 0.41 -22.00
C ARG A 74 15.27 -0.30 -21.78
N LEU A 75 14.62 -0.80 -22.84
CA LEU A 75 13.39 -1.57 -22.73
C LEU A 75 13.58 -3.00 -22.17
N VAL A 76 14.84 -3.46 -21.99
CA VAL A 76 15.10 -4.79 -21.38
C VAL A 76 14.36 -4.93 -20.04
N ALA A 77 14.49 -3.93 -19.16
CA ALA A 77 13.83 -3.97 -17.85
C ALA A 77 12.30 -4.05 -17.96
N ALA A 78 11.71 -3.34 -18.92
CA ALA A 78 10.28 -3.38 -19.18
C ALA A 78 9.83 -4.76 -19.70
N ILE A 79 10.60 -5.36 -20.61
CA ILE A 79 10.30 -6.69 -21.15
C ILE A 79 10.40 -7.76 -20.05
N ASP A 80 11.43 -7.71 -19.23
CA ASP A 80 11.63 -8.69 -18.14
C ASP A 80 10.59 -8.53 -17.03
N SER A 81 10.24 -7.30 -16.66
CA SER A 81 9.27 -7.05 -15.60
C SER A 81 7.83 -7.29 -16.02
N ASP A 82 7.45 -6.85 -17.22
CA ASP A 82 6.04 -6.79 -17.58
C ASP A 82 5.61 -7.86 -18.58
N ILE A 83 6.52 -8.35 -19.46
CA ILE A 83 6.14 -9.20 -20.60
C ILE A 83 6.58 -10.66 -20.43
N SER A 84 7.89 -10.92 -20.37
CA SER A 84 8.42 -12.28 -20.61
C SER A 84 9.35 -12.83 -19.54
N GLY A 85 9.77 -12.04 -18.56
CA GLY A 85 10.58 -12.53 -17.44
C GLY A 85 9.88 -13.61 -16.61
N ALA A 86 10.65 -14.40 -15.88
CA ALA A 86 10.11 -15.50 -15.07
C ALA A 86 9.06 -15.02 -14.03
N GLN A 87 9.20 -13.80 -13.54
CA GLN A 87 8.30 -13.15 -12.58
C GLN A 87 7.53 -11.98 -13.23
N SER A 88 7.35 -11.98 -14.56
CA SER A 88 6.67 -10.88 -15.24
C SER A 88 5.18 -10.81 -14.87
N HIS A 89 4.66 -9.58 -14.86
CA HIS A 89 3.25 -9.33 -14.56
C HIS A 89 2.30 -10.03 -15.53
N ALA A 90 2.64 -10.05 -16.81
CA ALA A 90 1.84 -10.78 -17.79
C ALA A 90 1.78 -12.28 -17.51
N ARG A 91 2.92 -12.88 -17.10
CA ARG A 91 2.96 -14.31 -16.75
C ARG A 91 2.16 -14.61 -15.47
N ALA A 92 2.21 -13.72 -14.49
CA ALA A 92 1.39 -13.84 -13.28
C ALA A 92 -0.11 -13.76 -13.58
N LEU A 93 -0.52 -12.83 -14.46
CA LEU A 93 -1.90 -12.72 -14.90
C LEU A 93 -2.35 -13.91 -15.78
N ASP A 94 -1.43 -14.55 -16.48
CA ASP A 94 -1.69 -15.70 -17.34
C ASP A 94 -1.74 -17.04 -16.61
N ALA A 95 -1.47 -17.09 -15.29
CA ALA A 95 -1.38 -18.34 -14.53
C ALA A 95 -2.63 -19.25 -14.69
N ASP A 96 -3.82 -18.65 -14.76
CA ASP A 96 -5.09 -19.36 -14.86
C ASP A 96 -5.68 -19.39 -16.28
N THR A 97 -5.00 -18.79 -17.27
CA THR A 97 -5.50 -18.71 -18.65
C THR A 97 -5.34 -20.04 -19.41
N LYS A 98 -6.38 -20.47 -20.11
CA LYS A 98 -6.44 -21.76 -20.83
C LYS A 98 -7.06 -21.63 -22.24
N GLY A 99 -6.85 -22.62 -23.05
CA GLY A 99 -7.47 -22.70 -24.39
C GLY A 99 -7.01 -21.56 -25.29
N ALA A 100 -7.93 -20.89 -25.95
CA ALA A 100 -7.67 -19.76 -26.85
C ALA A 100 -7.10 -18.54 -26.14
N LEU A 101 -7.39 -18.41 -24.85
CA LEU A 101 -6.91 -17.30 -24.00
C LEU A 101 -5.56 -17.60 -23.33
N ARG A 102 -4.96 -18.76 -23.59
CA ARG A 102 -3.64 -19.10 -23.04
C ARG A 102 -2.62 -18.00 -23.37
N ASN A 103 -1.96 -17.50 -22.33
CA ASN A 103 -0.97 -16.43 -22.42
C ASN A 103 -1.52 -15.12 -23.04
N ILE A 104 -2.81 -14.82 -22.87
CA ILE A 104 -3.43 -13.65 -23.51
C ILE A 104 -2.77 -12.34 -23.04
N HIS A 105 -2.44 -12.22 -21.76
CA HIS A 105 -1.79 -11.01 -21.21
C HIS A 105 -0.38 -10.84 -21.79
N ARG A 106 0.41 -11.92 -21.87
CA ARG A 106 1.72 -11.87 -22.51
C ARG A 106 1.60 -11.52 -23.99
N ARG A 107 0.63 -12.09 -24.72
CA ARG A 107 0.38 -11.80 -26.14
C ARG A 107 0.01 -10.33 -26.35
N VAL A 108 -0.88 -9.78 -25.51
CA VAL A 108 -1.28 -8.38 -25.55
C VAL A 108 -0.09 -7.46 -25.20
N ALA A 109 0.65 -7.74 -24.12
CA ALA A 109 1.82 -6.94 -23.73
C ALA A 109 2.91 -6.92 -24.80
N THR A 110 3.17 -8.07 -25.44
CA THR A 110 4.09 -8.18 -26.59
C THR A 110 3.62 -7.33 -27.76
N THR A 111 2.32 -7.36 -28.07
CA THR A 111 1.74 -6.56 -29.16
C THR A 111 1.84 -5.07 -28.84
N ILE A 112 1.58 -4.67 -27.60
CA ILE A 112 1.77 -3.28 -27.14
C ILE A 112 3.21 -2.83 -27.36
N LEU A 113 4.21 -3.67 -27.03
CA LEU A 113 5.61 -3.35 -27.28
C LEU A 113 5.85 -3.02 -28.76
N PHE A 114 5.41 -3.87 -29.67
CA PHE A 114 5.65 -3.69 -31.09
C PHE A 114 4.91 -2.48 -31.68
N GLU A 115 3.65 -2.28 -31.31
CA GLU A 115 2.81 -1.20 -31.84
C GLU A 115 3.14 0.16 -31.21
N SER A 116 3.64 0.22 -29.97
CA SER A 116 4.01 1.47 -29.31
C SER A 116 5.49 1.85 -29.43
N SER A 117 6.33 0.96 -29.96
CA SER A 117 7.76 1.18 -30.09
C SER A 117 8.13 1.60 -31.51
N GLY A 118 7.71 2.75 -31.96
CA GLY A 118 8.01 3.24 -33.29
C GLY A 118 7.04 4.29 -33.76
N GLY A 119 7.28 4.81 -34.95
CA GLY A 119 6.49 5.89 -35.50
C GLY A 119 6.99 7.26 -35.02
N GLN A 120 6.80 8.28 -35.85
CA GLN A 120 7.17 9.66 -35.53
C GLN A 120 6.06 10.38 -34.74
N ILE A 121 4.81 10.10 -35.05
CA ILE A 121 3.65 10.85 -34.57
C ILE A 121 2.87 10.03 -33.53
N ASP A 122 2.72 8.72 -33.76
CA ASP A 122 1.89 7.88 -32.93
C ASP A 122 2.68 6.70 -32.34
N LYS A 123 3.24 6.94 -31.14
CA LYS A 123 3.94 5.92 -30.33
C LYS A 123 3.00 5.28 -29.33
N VAL A 124 1.80 4.91 -29.79
CA VAL A 124 0.72 4.34 -28.98
C VAL A 124 0.17 3.11 -29.69
N ALA A 125 -0.12 2.07 -28.95
CA ALA A 125 -0.84 0.89 -29.42
C ALA A 125 -2.34 1.06 -29.07
N HIS A 126 -3.18 1.21 -30.07
CA HIS A 126 -4.63 1.40 -29.88
C HIS A 126 -5.38 0.06 -29.79
N LEU A 127 -6.45 0.00 -29.00
CA LEU A 127 -7.28 -1.21 -28.87
C LEU A 127 -7.67 -1.85 -30.22
N PRO A 128 -8.09 -1.10 -31.27
CA PRO A 128 -8.36 -1.69 -32.57
C PRO A 128 -7.14 -2.39 -33.20
N GLU A 129 -5.93 -1.85 -33.02
CA GLU A 129 -4.69 -2.46 -33.50
C GLU A 129 -4.39 -3.75 -32.74
N LEU A 130 -4.57 -3.75 -31.40
CA LEU A 130 -4.39 -4.94 -30.56
C LEU A 130 -5.37 -6.06 -30.93
N ARG A 131 -6.64 -5.71 -31.10
CA ARG A 131 -7.70 -6.65 -31.51
C ARG A 131 -7.39 -7.26 -32.88
N PHE A 132 -6.98 -6.43 -33.82
CA PHE A 132 -6.60 -6.90 -35.16
C PHE A 132 -5.35 -7.79 -35.13
N ALA A 133 -4.32 -7.39 -34.41
CA ALA A 133 -3.04 -8.11 -34.34
C ALA A 133 -3.14 -9.49 -33.67
N LEU A 134 -4.11 -9.68 -32.79
CA LEU A 134 -4.34 -10.92 -32.04
C LEU A 134 -5.53 -11.71 -32.55
N GLY A 135 -6.31 -11.17 -33.48
CA GLY A 135 -7.39 -11.87 -34.17
C GLY A 135 -6.83 -13.02 -35.03
N GLU A 136 -7.09 -14.24 -34.64
CA GLU A 136 -6.67 -15.40 -35.39
C GLU A 136 -7.72 -15.69 -36.46
N PRO A 137 -7.35 -15.82 -37.75
CA PRO A 137 -8.31 -16.19 -38.76
C PRO A 137 -8.81 -17.61 -38.53
N CYS A 138 -10.12 -17.79 -38.58
CA CYS A 138 -10.76 -19.08 -38.45
C CYS A 138 -10.46 -19.93 -39.73
N LEU A 139 -9.44 -20.79 -39.67
CA LEU A 139 -8.97 -21.57 -40.82
C LEU A 139 -9.78 -22.85 -41.07
N ARG A 140 -10.83 -23.14 -40.29
CA ARG A 140 -11.68 -24.33 -40.52
C ARG A 140 -13.17 -24.01 -40.41
N ALA A 141 -13.77 -23.82 -41.57
CA ALA A 141 -15.19 -24.07 -41.75
C ALA A 141 -15.42 -25.58 -41.62
N GLY A 142 -15.92 -26.07 -40.49
CA GLY A 142 -16.52 -27.40 -40.45
C GLY A 142 -16.22 -28.34 -39.28
N THR A 143 -15.21 -28.16 -38.46
CA THR A 143 -14.99 -29.08 -37.33
C THR A 143 -14.41 -28.35 -36.10
N HIS A 144 -15.19 -28.30 -35.03
CA HIS A 144 -14.88 -27.78 -33.70
C HIS A 144 -14.40 -26.34 -33.71
N ARG A 145 -15.30 -25.43 -33.38
CA ARG A 145 -14.98 -24.05 -32.94
C ARG A 145 -13.91 -24.11 -31.82
N GLN A 146 -12.66 -23.97 -32.19
CA GLN A 146 -11.72 -23.44 -31.22
C GLN A 146 -12.20 -22.02 -30.91
N ALA A 147 -12.45 -21.75 -29.66
CA ALA A 147 -12.89 -20.46 -29.23
C ALA A 147 -11.88 -19.41 -29.74
N GLU A 148 -12.34 -18.52 -30.59
CA GLU A 148 -11.59 -17.41 -31.10
C GLU A 148 -11.27 -16.48 -29.89
N VAL A 149 -10.13 -15.81 -29.94
CA VAL A 149 -9.84 -14.74 -28.98
C VAL A 149 -10.83 -13.61 -29.29
N ASP A 150 -11.78 -13.39 -28.38
CA ASP A 150 -12.76 -12.33 -28.57
C ASP A 150 -12.14 -10.96 -28.26
N THR A 151 -12.72 -9.90 -28.81
CA THR A 151 -12.26 -8.52 -28.65
C THR A 151 -12.32 -8.07 -27.19
N THR A 152 -13.31 -8.53 -26.44
CA THR A 152 -13.49 -8.18 -25.03
C THR A 152 -12.36 -8.77 -24.18
N SER A 153 -11.93 -9.99 -24.47
CA SER A 153 -10.78 -10.61 -23.78
C SER A 153 -9.47 -9.88 -24.03
N VAL A 154 -9.26 -9.36 -25.24
CA VAL A 154 -8.09 -8.52 -25.57
C VAL A 154 -8.13 -7.21 -24.78
N ASP A 155 -9.27 -6.55 -24.74
CA ASP A 155 -9.46 -5.30 -24.01
C ASP A 155 -9.23 -5.50 -22.50
N ASN A 156 -9.86 -6.52 -21.92
CA ASN A 156 -9.71 -6.83 -20.50
C ASN A 156 -8.25 -7.15 -20.14
N ALA A 157 -7.55 -7.87 -21.02
CA ALA A 157 -6.12 -8.15 -20.80
C ALA A 157 -5.27 -6.88 -20.89
N ALA A 158 -5.57 -5.95 -21.81
CA ALA A 158 -4.86 -4.68 -21.90
C ALA A 158 -5.06 -3.80 -20.65
N PHE A 159 -6.30 -3.72 -20.14
CA PHE A 159 -6.60 -2.99 -18.90
C PHE A 159 -6.02 -3.67 -17.66
N ALA A 160 -6.04 -5.00 -17.57
CA ALA A 160 -5.41 -5.73 -16.48
C ALA A 160 -3.88 -5.53 -16.45
N LEU A 161 -3.26 -5.47 -17.63
CA LEU A 161 -1.84 -5.15 -17.75
C LEU A 161 -1.55 -3.70 -17.27
N GLU A 162 -2.35 -2.73 -17.70
CA GLU A 162 -2.19 -1.34 -17.25
C GLU A 162 -2.28 -1.23 -15.72
N ASP A 163 -3.20 -1.94 -15.10
CA ASP A 163 -3.34 -1.93 -13.63
C ASP A 163 -2.15 -2.57 -12.90
N LYS A 164 -1.61 -3.67 -13.41
CA LYS A 164 -0.57 -4.46 -12.73
C LYS A 164 0.85 -4.14 -13.17
N SER A 165 1.05 -3.77 -14.44
CA SER A 165 2.39 -3.55 -15.01
C SER A 165 3.05 -2.26 -14.52
N TYR A 166 4.36 -2.26 -14.58
CA TYR A 166 5.14 -1.11 -14.14
C TYR A 166 5.53 -0.16 -15.26
N PHE A 167 5.67 -0.69 -16.48
CA PHE A 167 6.13 0.07 -17.65
C PHE A 167 5.05 0.28 -18.70
N ILE A 168 3.96 -0.51 -18.65
CA ILE A 168 2.81 -0.31 -19.53
C ILE A 168 1.92 0.78 -18.93
N ARG A 169 1.58 1.79 -19.75
CA ARG A 169 0.77 2.95 -19.38
C ARG A 169 -0.36 3.13 -20.36
N ARG A 170 -1.50 3.58 -19.87
CA ARG A 170 -2.60 4.03 -20.70
C ARG A 170 -2.33 5.45 -21.23
N VAL A 171 -2.69 5.69 -22.48
CA VAL A 171 -2.61 6.99 -23.17
C VAL A 171 -3.95 7.27 -23.81
N GLY A 172 -4.64 8.30 -23.36
CA GLY A 172 -5.99 8.60 -23.81
C GLY A 172 -7.03 7.57 -23.35
N SER A 173 -8.06 7.36 -24.16
CA SER A 173 -9.17 6.45 -23.84
C SER A 173 -8.90 4.98 -24.19
N ASP A 174 -8.21 4.71 -25.30
CA ASP A 174 -8.04 3.41 -25.92
C ASP A 174 -6.60 3.04 -26.30
N GLY A 175 -5.63 3.90 -25.94
CA GLY A 175 -4.23 3.71 -26.26
C GLY A 175 -3.41 3.15 -25.10
N PHE A 176 -2.36 2.39 -25.43
CA PHE A 176 -1.39 1.83 -24.49
C PHE A 176 0.03 2.08 -25.00
N LYS A 177 0.95 2.31 -24.08
CA LYS A 177 2.35 2.56 -24.41
C LYS A 177 3.25 1.86 -23.41
N ILE A 178 4.32 1.26 -23.90
CA ILE A 178 5.42 0.81 -23.06
C ILE A 178 6.50 1.90 -22.98
N SER A 179 7.04 2.10 -21.79
CA SER A 179 8.06 3.11 -21.51
C SER A 179 9.32 2.44 -20.94
N HIS A 180 10.46 3.07 -21.10
CA HIS A 180 11.70 2.67 -20.43
C HIS A 180 11.78 3.17 -18.98
N GLN A 181 10.91 4.11 -18.58
CA GLN A 181 10.82 4.59 -17.21
C GLN A 181 9.71 3.85 -16.47
N PRO A 182 9.97 3.31 -15.26
CA PRO A 182 8.94 2.67 -14.46
C PRO A 182 7.90 3.71 -14.03
N THR A 183 6.68 3.25 -13.80
CA THR A 183 5.65 4.09 -13.19
C THR A 183 6.03 4.36 -11.73
N MET A 184 5.68 5.53 -11.21
CA MET A 184 5.94 5.88 -9.81
C MET A 184 5.38 4.83 -8.83
N LYS A 185 4.31 4.13 -9.21
CA LYS A 185 3.70 3.01 -8.49
C LYS A 185 4.73 1.91 -8.14
N LYS A 186 5.58 1.53 -9.12
CA LYS A 186 6.65 0.55 -8.89
C LYS A 186 7.71 1.08 -7.95
N VAL A 187 8.23 2.26 -8.25
CA VAL A 187 9.30 2.86 -7.46
C VAL A 187 8.88 2.95 -5.98
N VAL A 188 7.67 3.45 -5.73
CA VAL A 188 7.12 3.55 -4.38
C VAL A 188 6.95 2.17 -3.72
N ASN A 189 6.45 1.16 -4.45
CA ASN A 189 6.31 -0.19 -3.91
C ASN A 189 7.67 -0.84 -3.59
N ASP A 190 8.66 -0.67 -4.46
CA ASP A 190 10.03 -1.15 -4.22
C ASP A 190 10.65 -0.46 -2.99
N ARG A 191 10.45 0.86 -2.84
CA ARG A 191 10.93 1.61 -1.67
C ARG A 191 10.17 1.20 -0.41
N ARG A 192 8.85 0.99 -0.49
CA ARG A 192 8.05 0.46 0.62
C ARG A 192 8.54 -0.91 1.08
N ALA A 193 8.83 -1.82 0.15
CA ALA A 193 9.38 -3.13 0.46
C ALA A 193 10.80 -3.11 1.04
N SER A 194 11.57 -2.04 0.79
CA SER A 194 12.93 -1.86 1.30
C SER A 194 13.02 -1.16 2.65
N LEU A 195 11.89 -0.72 3.23
CA LEU A 195 11.87 -0.07 4.54
C LEU A 195 12.10 -1.10 5.65
N ASP A 196 13.01 -0.78 6.56
CA ASP A 196 13.26 -1.59 7.73
C ASP A 196 12.26 -1.28 8.85
N GLU A 197 11.71 -2.34 9.44
CA GLU A 197 10.67 -2.22 10.46
C GLU A 197 11.17 -1.52 11.74
N ASP A 198 12.31 -1.95 12.23
CA ASP A 198 12.80 -1.51 13.55
C ASP A 198 13.53 -0.17 13.51
N THR A 199 14.22 0.12 12.41
CA THR A 199 15.03 1.34 12.28
C THR A 199 14.30 2.50 11.61
N GLU A 200 13.29 2.24 10.77
CA GLU A 200 12.60 3.29 10.01
C GLU A 200 11.11 3.39 10.37
N ILE A 201 10.34 2.29 10.31
CA ILE A 201 8.89 2.33 10.44
C ILE A 201 8.45 2.61 11.87
N LYS A 202 8.89 1.82 12.85
CA LYS A 202 8.52 1.99 14.26
C LYS A 202 8.94 3.35 14.84
N PRO A 203 10.18 3.84 14.61
CA PRO A 203 10.57 5.17 15.05
C PRO A 203 9.74 6.29 14.42
N ALA A 204 9.40 6.16 13.11
CA ALA A 204 8.57 7.14 12.42
C ALA A 204 7.14 7.17 12.98
N MET A 205 6.53 5.99 13.23
CA MET A 205 5.22 5.89 13.88
C MET A 205 5.22 6.57 15.26
N ARG A 206 6.21 6.25 16.10
CA ARG A 206 6.35 6.86 17.44
C ARG A 206 6.51 8.38 17.36
N THR A 207 7.37 8.85 16.46
CA THR A 207 7.61 10.29 16.25
C THR A 207 6.33 11.00 15.80
N LEU A 208 5.59 10.41 14.87
CA LEU A 208 4.34 10.98 14.36
C LEU A 208 3.28 11.04 15.46
N VAL A 209 3.08 9.97 16.22
CA VAL A 209 2.14 9.92 17.34
C VAL A 209 2.50 10.95 18.40
N GLN A 210 3.77 11.01 18.80
CA GLN A 210 4.24 11.98 19.80
C GLN A 210 4.05 13.42 19.33
N LYS A 211 4.31 13.71 18.05
CA LYS A 211 4.11 15.02 17.45
C LYS A 211 2.64 15.45 17.46
N GLU A 212 1.74 14.55 17.05
CA GLU A 212 0.31 14.86 16.98
C GLU A 212 -0.31 15.05 18.38
N PHE A 213 0.05 14.24 19.35
CA PHE A 213 -0.38 14.44 20.73
C PHE A 213 0.26 15.68 21.39
N GLY A 214 1.50 16.01 21.04
CA GLY A 214 2.22 17.17 21.55
C GLY A 214 1.67 18.52 21.06
N ARG A 215 0.90 18.53 19.96
CA ARG A 215 0.30 19.75 19.41
C ARG A 215 -0.71 20.33 20.39
N GLY A 216 -0.42 21.54 20.89
CA GLY A 216 -1.31 22.25 21.83
C GLY A 216 -1.56 21.49 23.14
N ALA A 217 -0.65 20.63 23.55
CA ALA A 217 -0.78 19.87 24.79
C ALA A 217 -0.81 20.80 26.01
N SER A 218 -1.87 20.72 26.79
CA SER A 218 -2.06 21.48 28.03
C SER A 218 -1.73 20.67 29.28
N ILE A 219 -1.47 19.38 29.13
CA ILE A 219 -1.10 18.45 30.22
C ILE A 219 0.18 17.70 29.84
N PRO A 220 0.96 17.24 30.84
CA PRO A 220 2.16 16.44 30.60
C PRO A 220 1.83 15.17 29.80
N ILE A 221 2.71 14.84 28.86
CA ILE A 221 2.62 13.64 28.04
C ILE A 221 3.83 12.76 28.31
N VAL A 222 3.61 11.48 28.59
CA VAL A 222 4.64 10.45 28.69
C VAL A 222 4.49 9.50 27.51
N PRO A 223 5.36 9.62 26.49
CA PRO A 223 5.30 8.77 25.33
C PRO A 223 5.97 7.42 25.61
N PHE A 224 5.28 6.33 25.29
CA PHE A 224 5.78 4.96 25.17
C PHE A 224 6.66 4.50 26.36
N PRO A 225 6.12 4.51 27.60
CA PRO A 225 6.91 4.07 28.75
C PRO A 225 7.32 2.61 28.61
N ALA A 226 8.58 2.30 28.90
CA ALA A 226 9.10 0.95 28.88
C ALA A 226 8.61 0.12 30.08
N ASP A 227 8.40 0.78 31.20
CA ASP A 227 7.91 0.17 32.44
C ASP A 227 7.08 1.16 33.29
N GLY A 228 6.42 0.64 34.33
CA GLY A 228 5.62 1.45 35.23
C GLY A 228 6.42 2.46 36.08
N SER A 229 7.74 2.29 36.21
CA SER A 229 8.60 3.20 36.99
C SER A 229 8.91 4.47 36.21
N SER A 230 8.91 4.42 34.90
CA SER A 230 9.18 5.56 33.99
C SER A 230 8.05 6.60 34.00
N VAL A 231 6.85 6.21 34.46
CA VAL A 231 5.72 7.13 34.63
C VAL A 231 5.73 7.70 36.04
N GLN A 232 5.88 9.03 36.20
CA GLN A 232 5.90 9.67 37.47
C GLN A 232 4.58 9.59 38.23
N ASP A 233 4.64 9.54 39.57
CA ASP A 233 3.48 9.54 40.44
C ASP A 233 3.24 10.95 40.97
N THR A 234 2.42 11.74 40.31
CA THR A 234 2.13 13.12 40.61
C THR A 234 0.63 13.38 40.68
N PRO A 235 0.15 14.38 41.45
CA PRO A 235 -1.27 14.74 41.49
C PRO A 235 -1.76 15.44 40.22
N ARG A 236 -0.91 15.59 39.21
CA ARG A 236 -1.24 16.24 37.93
C ARG A 236 -1.73 15.20 36.93
N LEU A 237 -2.81 15.52 36.21
CA LEU A 237 -3.29 14.69 35.14
C LEU A 237 -2.17 14.52 34.09
N THR A 238 -1.82 13.29 33.81
CA THR A 238 -0.74 12.92 32.90
C THR A 238 -1.25 11.99 31.83
N LEU A 239 -1.01 12.33 30.57
CA LEU A 239 -1.37 11.51 29.42
C LEU A 239 -0.24 10.54 29.12
N VAL A 240 -0.53 9.25 29.11
CA VAL A 240 0.44 8.20 28.81
C VAL A 240 0.09 7.57 27.49
N LEU A 241 0.97 7.70 26.49
CA LEU A 241 0.79 7.11 25.19
C LEU A 241 1.35 5.69 25.19
N VAL A 242 0.51 4.72 24.90
CA VAL A 242 0.93 3.34 24.74
C VAL A 242 1.52 3.16 23.35
N ASP A 243 2.51 2.30 23.23
CA ASP A 243 3.23 2.04 21.99
C ASP A 243 2.24 1.69 20.83
N PRO A 244 2.41 2.26 19.63
CA PRO A 244 1.53 1.98 18.49
C PRO A 244 1.53 0.51 18.04
N ASP A 245 2.51 -0.28 18.41
CA ASP A 245 2.53 -1.73 18.16
C ASP A 245 1.64 -2.50 19.15
N SER A 246 1.23 -1.87 20.25
CA SER A 246 0.35 -2.45 21.26
C SER A 246 -1.11 -2.14 20.93
N GLU A 247 -1.94 -3.16 20.83
CA GLU A 247 -3.33 -3.04 20.40
C GLU A 247 -4.29 -3.24 21.58
N TRP A 248 -5.33 -2.42 21.63
CA TRP A 248 -6.35 -2.49 22.65
C TRP A 248 -7.70 -2.94 22.10
N THR A 249 -8.25 -4.00 22.67
CA THR A 249 -9.61 -4.44 22.38
C THR A 249 -10.49 -4.24 23.62
N PRO A 250 -11.61 -3.50 23.53
CA PRO A 250 -12.56 -3.35 24.64
C PRO A 250 -13.13 -4.70 25.11
N ALA A 251 -13.32 -4.86 26.42
CA ALA A 251 -13.81 -6.11 26.99
C ALA A 251 -15.18 -6.58 26.45
N CYS A 252 -16.04 -5.64 26.06
CA CYS A 252 -17.34 -5.94 25.45
C CYS A 252 -17.22 -6.56 24.05
N ALA A 253 -16.21 -6.20 23.25
CA ALA A 253 -15.96 -6.83 21.96
C ALA A 253 -15.41 -8.26 22.12
N ALA A 254 -14.61 -8.52 23.15
CA ALA A 254 -14.12 -9.85 23.49
C ALA A 254 -15.24 -10.81 23.92
N ALA A 255 -16.25 -10.32 24.65
CA ALA A 255 -17.41 -11.12 25.07
C ALA A 255 -18.36 -11.46 23.90
N ALA A 256 -18.48 -10.59 22.90
CA ALA A 256 -19.26 -10.84 21.68
C ALA A 256 -18.57 -11.83 20.72
N ALA A 257 -17.25 -11.82 20.66
CA ALA A 257 -16.44 -12.76 19.86
C ALA A 257 -16.41 -14.17 20.47
N GLY A 258 -16.78 -14.33 21.75
CA GLY A 258 -16.68 -15.57 22.52
C GLY A 258 -17.72 -16.66 22.22
N ARG A 259 -18.54 -16.52 21.19
CA ARG A 259 -19.47 -17.58 20.75
C ARG A 259 -19.00 -18.31 19.49
N GLY A 260 -17.74 -18.45 19.23
CA GLY A 260 -17.34 -19.32 18.12
C GLY A 260 -15.93 -19.22 17.58
N SER A 261 -15.02 -18.47 18.18
CA SER A 261 -13.63 -18.47 17.73
C SER A 261 -12.70 -18.36 18.93
N ALA A 262 -11.91 -19.39 19.15
CA ALA A 262 -10.83 -19.38 20.13
C ALA A 262 -9.75 -18.37 19.67
N VAL A 263 -9.82 -17.14 20.17
CA VAL A 263 -8.74 -16.17 20.08
C VAL A 263 -7.61 -16.70 20.97
N PRO A 264 -6.38 -16.84 20.45
CA PRO A 264 -5.26 -17.29 21.29
C PRO A 264 -5.08 -16.31 22.45
N ALA A 265 -5.28 -16.80 23.66
CA ALA A 265 -5.32 -16.09 24.94
C ALA A 265 -3.96 -15.45 25.35
N GLY A 266 -2.93 -15.45 24.47
CA GLY A 266 -1.56 -15.22 24.89
C GLY A 266 -1.08 -13.78 24.94
N ARG A 267 -1.71 -12.79 24.27
CA ARG A 267 -1.19 -11.42 24.21
C ARG A 267 -2.11 -10.30 24.71
N GLN A 268 -3.41 -10.47 24.66
CA GLN A 268 -4.36 -9.41 25.07
C GLN A 268 -4.59 -9.33 26.57
N GLY A 269 -4.47 -10.45 27.29
CA GLY A 269 -4.47 -10.47 28.76
C GLY A 269 -3.28 -9.67 29.34
N THR A 270 -2.12 -9.80 28.73
CA THR A 270 -0.88 -9.19 29.22
C THR A 270 -0.89 -7.65 29.16
N LEU A 271 -1.37 -7.01 28.09
CA LEU A 271 -1.39 -5.55 27.99
C LEU A 271 -2.37 -4.93 29.00
N ARG A 272 -3.54 -5.53 29.17
CA ARG A 272 -4.54 -5.04 30.12
C ARG A 272 -4.08 -5.19 31.56
N GLU A 273 -3.50 -6.33 31.89
CA GLU A 273 -2.90 -6.60 33.18
C GLU A 273 -1.71 -5.66 33.45
N GLN A 274 -0.87 -5.44 32.45
CA GLN A 274 0.25 -4.54 32.50
C GLN A 274 -0.19 -3.08 32.79
N ILE A 275 -1.20 -2.58 32.07
CA ILE A 275 -1.74 -1.23 32.32
C ILE A 275 -2.38 -1.16 33.72
N ALA A 276 -3.08 -2.19 34.15
CA ALA A 276 -3.68 -2.24 35.49
C ALA A 276 -2.58 -2.24 36.59
N GLU A 277 -1.51 -2.98 36.39
CA GLU A 277 -0.38 -3.01 37.30
C GLU A 277 0.32 -1.62 37.32
N TRP A 278 0.67 -1.08 36.17
CA TRP A 278 1.34 0.22 36.07
C TRP A 278 0.49 1.40 36.57
N THR A 279 -0.82 1.23 36.55
CA THR A 279 -1.76 2.21 37.16
C THR A 279 -1.76 2.13 38.68
N ARG A 280 -1.62 0.94 39.24
CA ARG A 280 -1.62 0.74 40.70
C ARG A 280 -0.27 0.89 41.35
N GLN A 281 0.80 0.53 40.61
CA GLN A 281 2.16 0.48 41.11
C GLN A 281 3.14 1.29 40.27
N ARG A 282 4.12 1.90 40.92
CA ARG A 282 5.31 2.47 40.30
C ARG A 282 6.50 1.58 40.63
N GLY A 283 6.87 0.66 39.73
CA GLY A 283 7.82 -0.39 40.04
C GLY A 283 7.28 -1.29 41.18
N LYS A 284 7.95 -1.32 42.33
CA LYS A 284 7.54 -2.13 43.51
C LYS A 284 6.67 -1.39 44.50
N SER A 285 6.47 -0.09 44.33
CA SER A 285 5.73 0.76 45.28
C SER A 285 4.33 1.07 44.80
N PRO A 286 3.29 1.06 45.66
CA PRO A 286 1.95 1.47 45.28
C PRO A 286 1.93 2.95 44.94
N ARG A 287 1.13 3.34 43.93
CA ARG A 287 0.95 4.75 43.56
C ARG A 287 0.05 5.48 44.53
N LEU A 288 0.39 6.71 44.82
CA LEU A 288 -0.43 7.63 45.60
C LEU A 288 -1.54 8.26 44.76
N TYR A 289 -1.30 8.43 43.45
CA TYR A 289 -2.22 9.11 42.53
C TYR A 289 -2.57 8.26 41.29
N PRO A 290 -3.11 7.04 41.44
CA PRO A 290 -3.43 6.18 40.28
C PRO A 290 -4.45 6.83 39.33
N GLY A 291 -5.38 7.65 39.86
CA GLY A 291 -6.38 8.37 39.08
C GLY A 291 -5.85 9.57 38.28
N SER A 292 -4.57 9.93 38.43
CA SER A 292 -3.97 10.98 37.60
C SER A 292 -3.48 10.51 36.24
N LEU A 293 -3.48 9.20 35.99
CA LEU A 293 -2.98 8.62 34.74
C LEU A 293 -4.11 8.40 33.76
N VAL A 294 -3.87 8.82 32.54
CA VAL A 294 -4.76 8.65 31.38
C VAL A 294 -4.00 7.94 30.27
N TRP A 295 -4.34 6.69 30.03
CA TRP A 295 -3.70 5.86 29.02
C TRP A 295 -4.40 6.03 27.68
N CYS A 296 -3.65 6.36 26.63
CA CYS A 296 -4.14 6.43 25.27
C CYS A 296 -3.64 5.25 24.47
N LEU A 297 -4.56 4.51 23.85
CA LEU A 297 -4.31 3.24 23.18
C LEU A 297 -4.87 3.22 21.77
N LYS A 298 -4.15 2.52 20.91
CA LYS A 298 -4.52 2.31 19.52
C LYS A 298 -5.54 1.18 19.37
N LYS A 299 -6.49 1.35 18.45
CA LYS A 299 -7.36 0.26 17.98
C LYS A 299 -6.53 -0.85 17.31
N PRO A 300 -7.00 -2.11 17.29
CA PRO A 300 -6.37 -3.17 16.52
C PRO A 300 -6.35 -2.83 15.02
N GLY A 301 -5.29 -3.26 14.34
CA GLY A 301 -5.15 -3.13 12.90
C GLY A 301 -3.82 -2.52 12.46
N ARG A 302 -3.48 -2.76 11.21
CA ARG A 302 -2.22 -2.32 10.60
C ARG A 302 -2.31 -0.96 9.89
N ASP A 303 -3.48 -0.32 9.92
CA ASP A 303 -3.77 0.89 9.12
C ASP A 303 -2.73 1.99 9.32
N LEU A 304 -2.36 2.28 10.58
CA LEU A 304 -1.35 3.30 10.89
C LEU A 304 0.02 2.94 10.29
N ARG A 305 0.43 1.68 10.44
CA ARG A 305 1.68 1.18 9.89
C ARG A 305 1.70 1.33 8.36
N ASP A 306 0.65 0.86 7.69
CA ASP A 306 0.54 0.89 6.23
C ASP A 306 0.57 2.33 5.68
N LYS A 307 -0.04 3.29 6.38
CA LYS A 307 0.01 4.71 6.01
C LYS A 307 1.39 5.32 6.22
N VAL A 308 2.05 4.99 7.34
CA VAL A 308 3.42 5.46 7.61
C VAL A 308 4.43 4.85 6.64
N GLU A 309 4.33 3.56 6.32
CA GLU A 309 5.16 2.92 5.29
C GLU A 309 5.02 3.64 3.94
N LEU A 310 3.79 3.93 3.52
CA LEU A 310 3.53 4.64 2.27
C LEU A 310 4.10 6.06 2.29
N TRP A 311 3.94 6.78 3.38
CA TRP A 311 4.52 8.12 3.55
C TRP A 311 6.04 8.11 3.49
N LEU A 312 6.70 7.18 4.19
CA LEU A 312 8.16 7.03 4.16
C LEU A 312 8.68 6.67 2.77
N ALA A 313 7.95 5.80 2.05
CA ALA A 313 8.30 5.43 0.68
C ALA A 313 8.25 6.63 -0.26
N TRP A 314 7.17 7.43 -0.23
CA TRP A 314 7.06 8.65 -1.01
C TRP A 314 8.14 9.67 -0.65
N LYS A 315 8.43 9.84 0.64
CA LYS A 315 9.49 10.74 1.12
C LYS A 315 10.87 10.32 0.61
N ARG A 316 11.16 9.00 0.59
CA ARG A 316 12.40 8.45 0.05
C ARG A 316 12.50 8.70 -1.45
N VAL A 317 11.43 8.46 -2.19
CA VAL A 317 11.37 8.72 -3.64
C VAL A 317 11.58 10.21 -3.95
N ALA A 318 10.92 11.11 -3.22
CA ALA A 318 11.11 12.55 -3.40
C ALA A 318 12.56 12.99 -3.13
N LYS A 319 13.19 12.39 -2.12
CA LYS A 319 14.62 12.63 -1.80
C LYS A 319 15.53 12.13 -2.93
N GLU A 320 15.33 10.91 -3.42
CA GLU A 320 16.12 10.31 -4.50
C GLU A 320 16.02 11.11 -5.81
N ILE A 321 14.84 11.67 -6.11
CA ILE A 321 14.64 12.53 -7.26
C ILE A 321 15.36 13.89 -7.08
N ALA A 322 15.31 14.45 -5.87
CA ALA A 322 16.01 15.69 -5.57
C ALA A 322 17.53 15.53 -5.64
N GLU A 323 18.05 14.38 -5.23
CA GLU A 323 19.48 14.02 -5.29
C GLU A 323 19.92 13.52 -6.66
N GLY A 324 18.98 13.28 -7.60
CA GLY A 324 19.27 12.76 -8.94
C GLY A 324 19.71 11.29 -8.97
N THR A 325 19.50 10.55 -7.86
CA THR A 325 19.87 9.13 -7.76
C THR A 325 18.84 8.22 -8.39
N LEU A 326 17.59 8.65 -8.48
CA LEU A 326 16.57 7.96 -9.25
C LEU A 326 16.73 8.36 -10.72
N GLY A 327 17.16 7.41 -11.57
CA GLY A 327 17.31 7.65 -13.01
C GLY A 327 15.97 7.98 -13.66
N GLY A 328 15.93 9.06 -14.41
CA GLY A 328 14.78 9.55 -15.18
C GLY A 328 14.78 11.08 -15.29
N ASP A 329 14.21 11.58 -16.37
CA ASP A 329 14.00 13.01 -16.56
C ASP A 329 12.70 13.43 -15.90
N PHE A 330 12.78 13.90 -14.67
CA PHE A 330 11.64 14.46 -13.95
C PHE A 330 11.61 15.97 -14.15
N ASP A 331 10.56 16.44 -14.78
CA ASP A 331 10.34 17.87 -14.98
C ASP A 331 9.84 18.56 -13.69
N ARG A 332 9.59 19.86 -13.77
CA ARG A 332 9.11 20.64 -12.64
C ARG A 332 7.71 20.22 -12.20
N ALA A 333 6.86 19.81 -13.15
CA ALA A 333 5.49 19.39 -12.87
C ALA A 333 5.49 18.01 -12.19
N ASP A 334 6.32 17.07 -12.65
CA ASP A 334 6.51 15.76 -12.04
C ASP A 334 6.98 15.90 -10.58
N ARG A 335 7.96 16.77 -10.33
CA ARG A 335 8.45 17.02 -8.96
C ARG A 335 7.39 17.63 -8.06
N ALA A 336 6.55 18.52 -8.59
CA ALA A 336 5.45 19.11 -7.84
C ALA A 336 4.36 18.07 -7.52
N ASP A 337 4.02 17.18 -8.46
CA ASP A 337 3.07 16.07 -8.21
C ASP A 337 3.59 15.10 -7.14
N ILE A 338 4.88 14.74 -7.21
CA ILE A 338 5.50 13.89 -6.21
C ILE A 338 5.48 14.54 -4.83
N GLN A 339 5.77 15.84 -4.73
CA GLN A 339 5.71 16.56 -3.46
C GLN A 339 4.28 16.62 -2.92
N SER A 340 3.27 16.76 -3.78
CA SER A 340 1.87 16.65 -3.40
C SER A 340 1.57 15.26 -2.83
N LYS A 341 2.02 14.18 -3.48
CA LYS A 341 1.84 12.80 -2.99
C LYS A 341 2.51 12.55 -1.63
N VAL A 342 3.68 13.15 -1.38
CA VAL A 342 4.32 13.10 -0.05
C VAL A 342 3.44 13.77 0.99
N SER A 343 2.90 14.95 0.68
CA SER A 343 2.02 15.71 1.57
C SER A 343 0.71 14.96 1.87
N ASP A 344 0.07 14.43 0.83
CA ASP A 344 -1.16 13.64 0.94
C ASP A 344 -0.96 12.38 1.80
N ALA A 345 0.18 11.71 1.60
CA ALA A 345 0.52 10.51 2.38
C ALA A 345 0.84 10.84 3.85
N GLU A 346 1.51 11.99 4.11
CA GLU A 346 1.74 12.47 5.48
C GLU A 346 0.44 12.82 6.18
N GLU A 347 -0.48 13.50 5.49
CA GLU A 347 -1.80 13.85 6.03
C GLU A 347 -2.62 12.59 6.33
N ALA A 348 -2.65 11.64 5.41
CA ALA A 348 -3.32 10.36 5.62
C ALA A 348 -2.73 9.55 6.81
N ALA A 349 -1.42 9.65 7.05
CA ALA A 349 -0.80 9.04 8.22
C ALA A 349 -1.16 9.79 9.53
N LYS A 350 -1.26 11.12 9.50
CA LYS A 350 -1.75 11.93 10.63
C LYS A 350 -3.20 11.60 10.96
N ASP A 351 -4.06 11.55 9.94
CA ASP A 351 -5.47 11.19 10.11
C ASP A 351 -5.63 9.79 10.72
N GLU A 352 -4.77 8.84 10.36
CA GLU A 352 -4.81 7.52 10.96
C GLU A 352 -4.30 7.52 12.41
N VAL A 353 -3.43 8.42 12.84
CA VAL A 353 -3.13 8.61 14.27
C VAL A 353 -4.40 9.03 15.02
N TRP A 354 -5.18 9.96 14.46
CA TRP A 354 -6.44 10.44 15.04
C TRP A 354 -7.54 9.37 15.07
N GLY A 355 -7.67 8.59 14.02
CA GLY A 355 -8.60 7.49 13.93
C GLY A 355 -8.15 6.24 14.70
N GLY A 356 -6.83 6.04 14.80
CA GLY A 356 -6.19 4.89 15.41
C GLY A 356 -6.14 4.96 16.94
N TYR A 357 -5.70 6.08 17.53
CA TYR A 357 -5.67 6.28 18.99
C TYR A 357 -7.05 6.66 19.51
N ARG A 358 -7.89 5.67 19.59
CA ARG A 358 -9.31 5.79 19.85
C ARG A 358 -9.69 5.51 21.31
N PHE A 359 -8.92 4.69 22.01
CA PHE A 359 -9.28 4.27 23.34
C PHE A 359 -8.49 5.03 24.41
N VAL A 360 -9.23 5.49 25.41
CA VAL A 360 -8.68 6.11 26.62
C VAL A 360 -9.05 5.23 27.81
N VAL A 361 -8.02 4.83 28.57
CA VAL A 361 -8.19 4.00 29.77
C VAL A 361 -7.76 4.79 31.00
N ILE A 362 -8.59 4.75 32.01
CA ILE A 362 -8.41 5.44 33.30
C ILE A 362 -8.66 4.49 34.46
N ALA A 363 -8.09 4.80 35.63
CA ALA A 363 -8.44 4.12 36.85
C ALA A 363 -9.91 4.40 37.19
N ASP A 364 -10.70 3.35 37.41
CA ASP A 364 -12.06 3.49 37.93
C ASP A 364 -12.01 3.39 39.45
N SER A 365 -12.32 4.49 40.11
CA SER A 365 -12.13 4.57 41.55
C SER A 365 -13.36 4.16 42.35
N HIS A 366 -14.53 3.89 41.74
CA HIS A 366 -15.70 3.40 42.49
C HIS A 366 -16.89 3.01 41.61
N GLU A 367 -17.29 1.78 41.71
CA GLU A 367 -18.68 1.38 41.76
C GLU A 367 -18.96 0.75 43.15
N PRO A 368 -19.37 1.56 44.16
CA PRO A 368 -19.62 1.02 45.48
C PRO A 368 -20.87 0.15 45.56
N ASP A 369 -21.69 0.12 44.51
CA ASP A 369 -22.99 -0.54 44.50
C ASP A 369 -23.05 -1.80 43.60
N LEU A 370 -21.95 -2.24 43.02
CA LEU A 370 -21.92 -3.53 42.33
C LEU A 370 -21.55 -4.65 43.30
N PRO A 371 -22.29 -5.79 43.30
CA PRO A 371 -21.94 -6.93 44.09
C PRO A 371 -20.52 -7.38 43.79
N ALA A 372 -19.80 -7.79 44.83
CA ALA A 372 -18.38 -8.20 44.70
C ALA A 372 -18.20 -9.16 43.54
N PRO A 373 -17.24 -8.92 42.64
CA PRO A 373 -17.03 -9.74 41.45
C PRO A 373 -16.82 -11.21 41.83
N GLN A 374 -17.59 -12.09 41.20
CA GLN A 374 -17.66 -13.51 41.54
C GLN A 374 -16.42 -14.33 41.10
N SER A 375 -15.45 -13.71 40.40
CA SER A 375 -14.22 -14.40 40.02
C SER A 375 -12.97 -13.56 40.30
N GLU A 376 -11.88 -14.24 40.64
CA GLU A 376 -10.59 -13.64 40.93
C GLU A 376 -9.99 -12.89 39.71
N ALA A 377 -10.26 -13.40 38.51
CA ALA A 377 -9.91 -12.75 37.26
C ALA A 377 -10.64 -11.40 37.06
N THR A 378 -11.89 -11.29 37.50
CA THR A 378 -12.66 -10.06 37.44
C THR A 378 -12.21 -9.06 38.52
N ARG A 379 -11.75 -9.56 39.69
CA ARG A 379 -11.10 -8.73 40.72
C ARG A 379 -9.77 -8.16 40.28
N GLN A 380 -8.97 -8.92 39.54
CA GLN A 380 -7.67 -8.48 39.02
C GLN A 380 -7.82 -7.53 37.82
N ALA A 381 -8.87 -7.68 37.01
CA ALA A 381 -9.20 -6.76 35.91
C ALA A 381 -9.99 -5.54 36.39
N GLY A 382 -10.50 -5.55 37.62
CA GLY A 382 -11.31 -4.48 38.20
C GLY A 382 -10.52 -3.19 38.40
N GLY A 383 -11.13 -2.08 38.07
CA GLY A 383 -10.62 -0.73 38.29
C GLY A 383 -10.09 0.00 37.08
N LEU A 384 -10.26 -0.50 35.86
CA LEU A 384 -9.98 0.25 34.64
C LEU A 384 -11.25 0.51 33.84
N LYS A 385 -11.50 1.77 33.53
CA LYS A 385 -12.60 2.21 32.66
C LYS A 385 -12.02 2.59 31.29
N THR A 386 -12.63 2.07 30.23
CA THR A 386 -12.29 2.40 28.85
C THR A 386 -13.33 3.39 28.30
N ILE A 387 -12.85 4.47 27.70
CA ILE A 387 -13.65 5.47 26.98
C ILE A 387 -13.27 5.37 25.51
N ASP A 388 -14.25 5.28 24.65
CA ASP A 388 -14.07 5.31 23.20
C ASP A 388 -14.26 6.74 22.69
N LEU A 389 -13.25 7.31 22.07
CA LEU A 389 -13.28 8.65 21.50
C LEU A 389 -14.06 8.74 20.16
N GLY A 390 -14.38 7.59 19.55
CA GLY A 390 -14.97 7.55 18.22
C GLY A 390 -13.96 7.85 17.10
N ALA A 391 -14.45 7.95 15.86
CA ALA A 391 -13.62 8.37 14.73
C ALA A 391 -13.27 9.85 14.83
N GLY A 392 -12.04 10.23 14.45
CA GLY A 392 -11.57 11.62 14.43
C GLY A 392 -10.70 11.87 13.22
N HIS A 393 -10.58 13.14 12.84
CA HIS A 393 -9.74 13.63 11.75
C HIS A 393 -8.88 14.78 12.22
N SER A 394 -7.75 15.01 11.56
CA SER A 394 -6.78 16.05 11.93
C SER A 394 -7.21 17.49 11.58
N SER A 395 -8.38 17.67 10.97
CA SER A 395 -8.88 18.94 10.47
C SER A 395 -9.68 19.73 11.53
N GLY A 396 -9.42 21.02 11.68
CA GLY A 396 -10.35 21.95 12.34
C GLY A 396 -9.91 22.57 13.66
N GLY A 397 -8.60 22.68 13.95
CA GLY A 397 -8.15 23.41 15.15
C GLY A 397 -8.29 22.66 16.47
N GLU A 398 -8.91 21.49 16.48
CA GLU A 398 -8.94 20.58 17.63
C GLU A 398 -7.59 19.88 17.77
N THR A 399 -7.19 19.56 19.00
CA THR A 399 -5.97 18.79 19.27
C THR A 399 -6.34 17.43 19.86
N LEU A 400 -5.52 16.39 19.61
CA LEU A 400 -5.74 15.05 20.20
C LEU A 400 -5.80 15.11 21.72
N CYS A 401 -4.90 15.88 22.33
CA CYS A 401 -4.93 16.14 23.76
C CYS A 401 -6.23 16.82 24.20
N GLY A 402 -6.70 17.81 23.45
CA GLY A 402 -7.99 18.50 23.70
C GLY A 402 -9.18 17.56 23.62
N ARG A 403 -9.19 16.66 22.63
CA ARG A 403 -10.21 15.64 22.45
C ARG A 403 -10.28 14.66 23.63
N VAL A 404 -9.13 14.19 24.10
CA VAL A 404 -9.04 13.35 25.29
C VAL A 404 -9.60 14.09 26.52
N ILE A 405 -9.21 15.35 26.73
CA ILE A 405 -9.67 16.17 27.84
C ILE A 405 -11.19 16.40 27.76
N THR A 406 -11.72 16.65 26.58
CA THR A 406 -13.16 16.84 26.35
C THR A 406 -13.93 15.54 26.69
N ALA A 407 -13.45 14.39 26.23
CA ALA A 407 -14.05 13.10 26.56
C ALA A 407 -14.03 12.79 28.06
N LEU A 408 -12.97 13.17 28.76
CA LEU A 408 -12.89 13.06 30.21
C LEU A 408 -13.87 13.99 30.95
N LYS A 409 -14.20 15.15 30.38
CA LYS A 409 -15.16 16.11 30.96
C LYS A 409 -16.61 15.71 30.68
N THR A 410 -16.90 15.17 29.52
CA THR A 410 -18.25 14.80 29.07
C THR A 410 -18.65 13.37 29.46
N GLY A 411 -17.68 12.53 29.80
CA GLY A 411 -17.95 11.19 30.33
C GLY A 411 -18.83 11.22 31.59
N PRO A 412 -19.50 10.10 31.95
CA PRO A 412 -20.41 10.07 33.10
C PRO A 412 -19.74 10.63 34.33
N ARG A 413 -20.33 11.69 34.89
CA ARG A 413 -19.81 12.53 35.98
C ARG A 413 -19.61 11.76 37.26
N ARG A 414 -18.50 11.05 37.44
CA ARG A 414 -18.09 10.53 38.77
C ARG A 414 -16.57 10.41 38.88
N PHE A 415 -15.85 11.52 38.66
CA PHE A 415 -14.47 11.62 39.13
C PHE A 415 -14.46 12.29 40.50
N ARG A 416 -14.39 11.51 41.57
CA ARG A 416 -14.07 12.00 42.90
C ARG A 416 -12.67 11.49 43.29
N ASN A 417 -11.78 12.41 43.56
CA ASN A 417 -10.51 12.10 44.19
C ASN A 417 -10.79 11.64 45.64
N PRO A 418 -10.42 10.43 46.04
CA PRO A 418 -10.68 9.93 47.38
C PRO A 418 -9.95 10.71 48.49
N ALA A 419 -8.90 11.50 48.18
CA ALA A 419 -8.16 12.23 49.17
C ALA A 419 -8.62 13.67 49.38
N ARG A 420 -9.28 14.31 48.42
CA ARG A 420 -9.90 15.64 48.57
C ARG A 420 -10.95 15.85 47.48
N GLY A 421 -12.18 15.84 47.81
CA GLY A 421 -13.38 15.87 46.99
C GLY A 421 -13.55 16.96 45.91
N ARG A 422 -12.52 17.49 45.30
CA ARG A 422 -12.61 18.39 44.15
C ARG A 422 -11.34 18.40 43.31
N TRP A 423 -11.48 17.99 42.03
CA TRP A 423 -10.49 18.35 41.03
C TRP A 423 -10.67 19.80 40.63
N ARG A 424 -9.68 20.65 40.90
CA ARG A 424 -9.58 21.96 40.28
C ARG A 424 -8.87 21.79 38.95
N VAL A 425 -9.61 21.92 37.86
CA VAL A 425 -9.04 22.14 36.53
C VAL A 425 -8.49 23.58 36.55
N PHE A 426 -7.20 23.77 36.71
CA PHE A 426 -6.56 25.04 36.51
C PHE A 426 -6.45 25.30 34.99
N GLY A 427 -7.09 26.34 34.51
CA GLY A 427 -6.93 26.85 33.17
C GLY A 427 -8.18 27.56 32.66
N ARG A 428 -8.68 28.57 33.33
CA ARG A 428 -9.36 29.65 32.66
C ARG A 428 -8.29 30.46 31.92
N VAL A 429 -8.20 30.26 30.59
CA VAL A 429 -7.61 31.28 29.76
C VAL A 429 -8.63 32.40 29.70
N SER A 430 -8.37 33.45 30.43
CA SER A 430 -9.07 34.72 30.32
C SER A 430 -8.78 35.31 28.93
N SER A 431 -9.77 35.34 28.09
CA SER A 431 -9.81 36.28 26.98
C SER A 431 -10.10 37.65 27.52
N THR A 432 -9.09 38.45 27.75
CA THR A 432 -9.12 39.91 27.79
C THR A 432 -7.70 40.34 27.48
N ASP A 433 -7.46 40.95 26.39
CA ASP A 433 -7.31 42.34 26.05
C ASP A 433 -6.58 42.52 24.72
N ARG A 434 -7.33 43.23 23.83
CA ARG A 434 -6.95 44.15 22.74
C ARG A 434 -6.12 43.62 21.59
#